data_67ff1c8b6c423eedfc8f78ed18e56a7c
#
_entry.id   67ff1c8b6c423eedfc8f78ed18e56a7c
#
_cell.length_a   1.000
_cell.length_b   1.000
_cell.length_c   1.000
_cell.angle_alpha   90.00
_cell.angle_beta   90.00
_cell.angle_gamma   90.00
#
_symmetry.space_group_name_H-M   'P 1'
#
loop_
_entity.id
_entity.type
_entity.pdbx_description
1 polymer ?
#
loop_
_entity_poly.entity_id
_entity_poly.type
_entity_poly.pdbx_seq_one_letter_code
_entity_poly.pdbx_strand_id
1 'polypeptide(L)'
;VNMLPPKSSYGDADRGRACKEAAMAMLADIYLTLAPNHRDYYNEVVTLCNNIAAMGYDLTQCNYADNFNATINNGAESLFEVQYSGSTEYDFWGGDNQASWLSTFMGPRNSGMVAGAYGWNLPTEEFVKQYEDGDLRKDITVLYQGCPAFDGMEYRRSWSNTGYNVRKFLVSKTVSPEYNTNPNNFVVYRYADVLLKKAEALNEQGHPDQAAEPLNIVRKRAGLTELPTTLTQTEMREKIIHERRMELAFEGHRWFDMIR
;
A
#
# COMPACT_ATOMS: atom_id res chain seq x y z
N VAL A 1 5.89 -2.41 22.03
CA VAL A 1 6.83 -1.53 21.33
C VAL A 1 8.24 -1.64 21.95
N ASN A 2 8.41 -1.42 23.24
CA ASN A 2 9.75 -1.30 23.87
C ASN A 2 10.57 -2.60 23.91
N MET A 3 9.95 -3.74 23.73
CA MET A 3 10.62 -5.07 23.74
C MET A 3 11.12 -5.50 22.35
N LEU A 4 10.66 -4.84 21.29
CA LEU A 4 11.06 -5.20 19.93
C LEU A 4 12.26 -4.37 19.48
N PRO A 5 13.21 -4.99 18.78
CA PRO A 5 14.33 -4.28 18.18
C PRO A 5 13.88 -3.49 16.94
N PRO A 6 14.66 -2.47 16.52
CA PRO A 6 14.41 -1.81 15.25
C PRO A 6 14.69 -2.74 14.07
N LYS A 7 13.99 -2.52 12.93
CA LYS A 7 14.17 -3.29 11.69
C LYS A 7 15.64 -3.33 11.25
N SER A 8 16.36 -2.23 11.41
CA SER A 8 17.76 -2.09 11.05
C SER A 8 18.73 -2.99 11.82
N SER A 9 18.30 -3.57 12.95
CA SER A 9 19.11 -4.49 13.74
C SER A 9 18.98 -5.95 13.31
N TYR A 10 18.03 -6.28 12.43
CA TYR A 10 17.86 -7.63 11.92
C TYR A 10 18.82 -7.91 10.76
N GLY A 11 19.49 -9.06 10.82
CA GLY A 11 20.23 -9.63 9.67
C GLY A 11 19.27 -10.29 8.66
N ASP A 12 19.83 -10.74 7.55
CA ASP A 12 19.03 -11.35 6.46
C ASP A 12 18.21 -12.57 6.91
N ALA A 13 18.71 -13.37 7.85
CA ALA A 13 18.00 -14.53 8.38
C ALA A 13 16.74 -14.18 9.21
N ASP A 14 16.69 -12.95 9.73
CA ASP A 14 15.60 -12.48 10.58
C ASP A 14 14.73 -11.43 9.87
N ARG A 15 14.98 -11.17 8.59
CA ARG A 15 14.23 -10.23 7.77
C ARG A 15 12.75 -10.62 7.72
N GLY A 16 11.86 -9.65 7.91
CA GLY A 16 10.42 -9.87 7.94
C GLY A 16 9.84 -10.17 9.31
N ARG A 17 10.66 -10.32 10.36
CA ARG A 17 10.16 -10.40 11.74
C ARG A 17 9.52 -9.10 12.21
N ALA A 18 8.62 -9.22 13.18
CA ALA A 18 8.01 -8.04 13.81
C ALA A 18 9.09 -7.16 14.44
N CYS A 19 9.10 -5.89 14.07
CA CYS A 19 10.06 -4.90 14.54
C CYS A 19 9.37 -3.77 15.33
N LYS A 20 10.15 -2.90 15.92
CA LYS A 20 9.67 -1.77 16.72
C LYS A 20 8.77 -0.85 15.90
N GLU A 21 9.16 -0.54 14.68
CA GLU A 21 8.43 0.32 13.74
C GLU A 21 7.06 -0.27 13.38
N ALA A 22 7.01 -1.57 13.13
CA ALA A 22 5.76 -2.30 12.87
C ALA A 22 4.79 -2.19 14.05
N ALA A 23 5.30 -2.39 15.27
CA ALA A 23 4.49 -2.27 16.48
C ALA A 23 4.01 -0.83 16.73
N MET A 24 4.84 0.18 16.42
CA MET A 24 4.45 1.60 16.50
C MET A 24 3.40 1.94 15.45
N ALA A 25 3.51 1.44 14.22
CA ALA A 25 2.54 1.67 13.15
C ALA A 25 1.17 1.04 13.49
N MET A 26 1.18 -0.18 14.04
CA MET A 26 -0.04 -0.85 14.52
C MET A 26 -0.68 -0.09 15.70
N LEU A 27 0.12 0.38 16.65
CA LEU A 27 -0.39 1.15 17.79
C LEU A 27 -0.97 2.50 17.34
N ALA A 28 -0.33 3.18 16.37
CA ALA A 28 -0.86 4.39 15.76
C ALA A 28 -2.21 4.15 15.08
N ASP A 29 -2.39 3.00 14.44
CA ASP A 29 -3.65 2.61 13.81
C ASP A 29 -4.78 2.42 14.83
N ILE A 30 -4.46 1.75 15.95
CA ILE A 30 -5.40 1.57 17.08
C ILE A 30 -5.78 2.92 17.68
N TYR A 31 -4.80 3.78 17.99
CA TYR A 31 -5.08 5.11 18.55
C TYR A 31 -5.88 5.97 17.58
N LEU A 32 -5.56 5.96 16.28
CA LEU A 32 -6.31 6.72 15.28
C LEU A 32 -7.77 6.25 15.20
N THR A 33 -8.01 4.94 15.30
CA THR A 33 -9.36 4.36 15.31
C THR A 33 -10.16 4.77 16.55
N LEU A 34 -9.52 4.90 17.71
CA LEU A 34 -10.16 5.28 18.96
C LEU A 34 -10.26 6.81 19.16
N ALA A 35 -9.46 7.57 18.44
CA ALA A 35 -9.31 9.03 18.63
C ALA A 35 -10.61 9.84 18.46
N PRO A 36 -11.59 9.47 17.61
CA PRO A 36 -12.87 10.19 17.55
C PRO A 36 -13.60 10.26 18.91
N ASN A 37 -13.43 9.23 19.74
CA ASN A 37 -14.01 9.18 21.11
C ASN A 37 -13.01 9.54 22.21
N HIS A 38 -11.72 9.64 21.91
CA HIS A 38 -10.61 9.90 22.84
C HIS A 38 -9.61 10.85 22.18
N ARG A 39 -9.97 12.12 22.07
CA ARG A 39 -9.22 13.10 21.27
C ARG A 39 -7.73 13.21 21.58
N ASP A 40 -7.32 12.93 22.80
CA ASP A 40 -5.90 12.93 23.22
C ASP A 40 -5.07 11.88 22.42
N TYR A 41 -5.70 10.85 21.88
CA TYR A 41 -5.03 9.83 21.08
C TYR A 41 -4.47 10.35 19.74
N TYR A 42 -4.99 11.46 19.22
CA TYR A 42 -4.35 12.11 18.08
C TYR A 42 -2.91 12.56 18.39
N ASN A 43 -2.62 13.01 19.63
CA ASN A 43 -1.25 13.34 20.05
C ASN A 43 -0.35 12.10 20.04
N GLU A 44 -0.87 10.97 20.51
CA GLU A 44 -0.16 9.69 20.51
C GLU A 44 0.15 9.22 19.09
N VAL A 45 -0.81 9.36 18.15
CA VAL A 45 -0.59 9.04 16.74
C VAL A 45 0.55 9.88 16.17
N VAL A 46 0.52 11.20 16.36
CA VAL A 46 1.58 12.10 15.86
C VAL A 46 2.94 11.74 16.47
N THR A 47 2.98 11.44 17.77
CA THR A 47 4.20 11.03 18.47
C THR A 47 4.78 9.74 17.90
N LEU A 48 3.95 8.71 17.71
CA LEU A 48 4.38 7.43 17.12
C LEU A 48 4.88 7.59 15.69
N CYS A 49 4.18 8.37 14.87
CA CYS A 49 4.58 8.64 13.49
C CYS A 49 5.92 9.39 13.42
N ASN A 50 6.13 10.38 14.31
CA ASN A 50 7.41 11.10 14.40
C ASN A 50 8.55 10.18 14.87
N ASN A 51 8.29 9.26 15.79
CA ASN A 51 9.27 8.28 16.24
C ASN A 51 9.67 7.32 15.13
N ILE A 52 8.71 6.88 14.27
CA ILE A 52 9.01 6.07 13.09
C ILE A 52 9.86 6.87 12.10
N ALA A 53 9.48 8.12 11.81
CA ALA A 53 10.25 9.01 10.92
C ALA A 53 11.69 9.18 11.38
N ALA A 54 11.91 9.35 12.69
CA ALA A 54 13.24 9.50 13.30
C ALA A 54 14.12 8.23 13.16
N MET A 55 13.56 7.10 12.75
CA MET A 55 14.31 5.87 12.50
C MET A 55 14.90 5.79 11.08
N GLY A 56 14.82 6.87 10.30
CA GLY A 56 15.50 7.03 9.03
C GLY A 56 14.67 6.64 7.80
N TYR A 57 13.35 6.54 7.94
CA TYR A 57 12.47 6.37 6.78
C TYR A 57 12.35 7.65 5.98
N ASP A 58 12.56 7.54 4.67
CA ASP A 58 12.48 8.65 3.72
C ASP A 58 11.74 8.20 2.44
N LEU A 59 10.53 8.70 2.27
CA LEU A 59 9.68 8.32 1.13
C LEU A 59 10.24 8.83 -0.21
N THR A 60 11.08 9.87 -0.20
CA THR A 60 11.69 10.41 -1.43
C THR A 60 12.72 9.45 -2.05
N GLN A 61 13.20 8.47 -1.27
CA GLN A 61 14.12 7.43 -1.71
C GLN A 61 13.41 6.14 -2.17
N CYS A 62 12.07 6.12 -2.15
CA CYS A 62 11.27 4.93 -2.41
C CYS A 62 10.39 5.12 -3.65
N ASN A 63 10.49 4.19 -4.62
CA ASN A 63 9.52 4.14 -5.70
C ASN A 63 8.24 3.43 -5.22
N TYR A 64 7.08 3.95 -5.64
CA TYR A 64 5.80 3.33 -5.31
C TYR A 64 5.71 1.86 -5.76
N ALA A 65 6.20 1.56 -6.97
CA ALA A 65 6.16 0.23 -7.55
C ALA A 65 6.97 -0.82 -6.78
N ASP A 66 8.03 -0.39 -6.08
CA ASP A 66 8.94 -1.30 -5.36
C ASP A 66 8.22 -2.04 -4.22
N ASN A 67 7.17 -1.45 -3.65
CA ASN A 67 6.36 -2.08 -2.60
C ASN A 67 5.58 -3.33 -3.08
N PHE A 68 5.41 -3.49 -4.38
CA PHE A 68 4.62 -4.56 -5.01
C PHE A 68 5.46 -5.44 -5.93
N ASN A 69 6.77 -5.28 -5.89
CA ASN A 69 7.71 -6.03 -6.71
C ASN A 69 8.20 -7.29 -5.95
N ALA A 70 7.88 -8.46 -6.46
CA ALA A 70 8.24 -9.74 -5.87
C ALA A 70 9.76 -9.96 -5.65
N THR A 71 10.61 -9.14 -6.29
CA THR A 71 12.07 -9.20 -6.11
C THR A 71 12.60 -8.21 -5.07
N ILE A 72 11.72 -7.37 -4.50
CA ILE A 72 12.08 -6.29 -3.55
C ILE A 72 11.29 -6.44 -2.22
N ASN A 73 11.00 -7.68 -1.82
CA ASN A 73 10.34 -7.94 -0.54
C ASN A 73 11.09 -7.30 0.64
N ASN A 74 10.34 -6.77 1.62
CA ASN A 74 10.86 -6.04 2.78
C ASN A 74 11.66 -4.79 2.40
N GLY A 75 11.22 -4.07 1.38
CA GLY A 75 11.86 -2.89 0.82
C GLY A 75 12.03 -1.73 1.80
N ALA A 76 12.57 -0.61 1.30
CA ALA A 76 12.93 0.56 2.11
C ALA A 76 11.72 1.22 2.79
N GLU A 77 10.55 1.22 2.16
CA GLU A 77 9.32 1.79 2.70
C GLU A 77 8.59 0.84 3.67
N SER A 78 8.84 -0.46 3.57
CA SER A 78 8.10 -1.48 4.31
C SER A 78 8.42 -1.46 5.80
N LEU A 79 7.38 -1.45 6.64
CA LEU A 79 7.48 -1.63 8.08
C LEU A 79 7.14 -3.06 8.50
N PHE A 80 6.14 -3.65 7.85
CA PHE A 80 5.75 -5.04 8.11
C PHE A 80 5.08 -5.67 6.89
N GLU A 81 5.49 -6.90 6.57
CA GLU A 81 4.92 -7.70 5.48
C GLU A 81 4.59 -9.10 5.95
N VAL A 82 3.51 -9.67 5.40
CA VAL A 82 3.30 -11.11 5.45
C VAL A 82 4.28 -11.76 4.47
N GLN A 83 5.12 -12.64 4.99
CA GLN A 83 6.17 -13.28 4.21
C GLN A 83 5.63 -14.48 3.43
N TYR A 84 5.91 -14.51 2.13
CA TYR A 84 5.53 -15.60 1.24
C TYR A 84 6.77 -16.24 0.60
N SER A 85 6.66 -17.54 0.26
CA SER A 85 7.69 -18.30 -0.43
C SER A 85 7.20 -18.72 -1.81
N GLY A 86 8.07 -18.57 -2.82
CA GLY A 86 7.82 -19.05 -4.19
C GLY A 86 8.19 -20.52 -4.41
N SER A 87 8.41 -21.30 -3.35
CA SER A 87 8.82 -22.70 -3.47
C SER A 87 7.75 -23.57 -4.14
N THR A 88 8.16 -24.42 -5.09
CA THR A 88 7.33 -25.44 -5.72
C THR A 88 7.30 -26.74 -4.93
N GLU A 89 8.01 -26.83 -3.82
CA GLU A 89 8.12 -28.05 -3.00
C GLU A 89 6.84 -28.37 -2.23
N TYR A 90 5.89 -27.44 -2.17
CA TYR A 90 4.67 -27.58 -1.40
C TYR A 90 3.48 -27.92 -2.30
N ASP A 91 2.77 -28.99 -1.96
CA ASP A 91 1.54 -29.37 -2.64
C ASP A 91 0.42 -28.36 -2.29
N PHE A 92 -0.28 -27.89 -3.32
CA PHE A 92 -1.44 -27.01 -3.16
C PHE A 92 -2.51 -27.57 -2.22
N TRP A 93 -2.76 -28.86 -2.29
CA TRP A 93 -3.76 -29.55 -1.46
C TRP A 93 -3.20 -30.05 -0.12
N GLY A 94 -1.90 -30.09 0.05
CA GLY A 94 -1.22 -30.55 1.26
C GLY A 94 -1.23 -29.56 2.43
N GLY A 95 -1.70 -28.33 2.26
CA GLY A 95 -1.75 -27.31 3.30
C GLY A 95 -0.40 -26.61 3.59
N ASP A 96 0.65 -26.99 2.88
CA ASP A 96 2.01 -26.47 3.10
C ASP A 96 2.39 -25.36 2.10
N ASN A 97 1.45 -24.95 1.22
CA ASN A 97 1.72 -23.90 0.26
C ASN A 97 1.88 -22.54 0.95
N GLN A 98 3.02 -21.90 0.78
CA GLN A 98 3.38 -20.61 1.36
C GLN A 98 3.46 -19.48 0.33
N ALA A 99 2.92 -19.68 -0.87
CA ALA A 99 2.90 -18.68 -1.93
C ALA A 99 1.76 -17.67 -1.75
N SER A 100 1.97 -16.46 -2.24
CA SER A 100 0.91 -15.45 -2.35
C SER A 100 -0.05 -15.79 -3.49
N TRP A 101 -1.34 -15.65 -3.24
CA TRP A 101 -2.40 -15.88 -4.23
C TRP A 101 -2.94 -14.62 -4.88
N LEU A 102 -2.44 -13.45 -4.49
CA LEU A 102 -3.00 -12.16 -4.93
C LEU A 102 -2.93 -11.97 -6.45
N SER A 103 -1.80 -12.33 -7.07
CA SER A 103 -1.65 -12.24 -8.52
C SER A 103 -2.65 -13.15 -9.25
N THR A 104 -2.82 -14.37 -8.77
CA THR A 104 -3.78 -15.34 -9.31
C THR A 104 -5.22 -14.87 -9.19
N PHE A 105 -5.61 -14.35 -8.02
CA PHE A 105 -6.98 -13.89 -7.80
C PHE A 105 -7.32 -12.62 -8.58
N MET A 106 -6.39 -11.67 -8.67
CA MET A 106 -6.66 -10.35 -9.26
C MET A 106 -6.33 -10.24 -10.74
N GLY A 107 -5.51 -11.14 -11.28
CA GLY A 107 -5.12 -11.14 -12.69
C GLY A 107 -6.31 -11.21 -13.65
N PRO A 108 -6.23 -10.59 -14.84
CA PRO A 108 -7.33 -10.55 -15.81
C PRO A 108 -7.72 -11.95 -16.27
N ARG A 109 -9.00 -12.29 -16.10
CA ARG A 109 -9.53 -13.64 -16.40
C ARG A 109 -9.33 -14.02 -17.85
N ASN A 110 -8.86 -15.26 -18.08
CA ASN A 110 -8.62 -15.81 -19.41
C ASN A 110 -7.62 -15.03 -20.28
N SER A 111 -6.85 -14.13 -19.69
CA SER A 111 -5.87 -13.31 -20.44
C SER A 111 -4.58 -14.05 -20.75
N GLY A 112 -4.20 -15.01 -19.92
CA GLY A 112 -2.87 -15.61 -19.94
C GLY A 112 -1.75 -14.66 -19.44
N MET A 113 -2.10 -13.48 -18.91
CA MET A 113 -1.15 -12.46 -18.46
C MET A 113 -0.35 -12.91 -17.21
N VAL A 114 -1.02 -13.57 -16.29
CA VAL A 114 -0.43 -14.19 -15.10
C VAL A 114 -0.92 -15.62 -14.94
N ALA A 115 -0.29 -16.40 -14.09
CA ALA A 115 -0.73 -17.76 -13.78
C ALA A 115 -2.09 -17.72 -13.04
N GLY A 116 -3.03 -18.56 -13.41
CA GLY A 116 -4.40 -18.64 -12.87
C GLY A 116 -5.33 -17.58 -13.42
N ALA A 117 -5.23 -16.34 -12.96
CA ALA A 117 -6.00 -15.17 -13.43
C ALA A 117 -7.52 -15.31 -13.29
N TYR A 118 -8.06 -15.08 -12.08
CA TYR A 118 -9.50 -15.20 -11.80
C TYR A 118 -10.30 -13.91 -11.95
N GLY A 119 -9.67 -12.75 -12.03
CA GLY A 119 -10.31 -11.45 -12.24
C GLY A 119 -11.19 -11.01 -11.08
N TRP A 120 -10.71 -11.19 -9.82
CA TRP A 120 -11.40 -10.73 -8.63
C TRP A 120 -11.03 -9.30 -8.26
N ASN A 121 -11.83 -8.70 -7.38
CA ASN A 121 -11.62 -7.35 -6.83
C ASN A 121 -11.44 -6.28 -7.92
N LEU A 122 -12.36 -6.25 -8.88
CA LEU A 122 -12.28 -5.37 -10.03
C LEU A 122 -12.41 -3.90 -9.65
N PRO A 123 -11.49 -3.02 -10.11
CA PRO A 123 -11.65 -1.59 -9.99
C PRO A 123 -12.92 -1.10 -10.68
N THR A 124 -13.63 -0.15 -10.05
CA THR A 124 -14.76 0.54 -10.68
C THR A 124 -14.28 1.70 -11.55
N GLU A 125 -15.07 2.09 -12.55
CA GLU A 125 -14.78 3.28 -13.36
C GLU A 125 -14.72 4.55 -12.49
N GLU A 126 -15.60 4.65 -11.48
CA GLU A 126 -15.60 5.75 -10.52
C GLU A 126 -14.25 5.86 -9.80
N PHE A 127 -13.73 4.74 -9.26
CA PHE A 127 -12.43 4.71 -8.61
C PHE A 127 -11.30 5.14 -9.57
N VAL A 128 -11.27 4.61 -10.78
CA VAL A 128 -10.19 4.91 -11.75
C VAL A 128 -10.19 6.38 -12.17
N LYS A 129 -11.36 7.02 -12.24
CA LYS A 129 -11.49 8.45 -12.53
C LYS A 129 -11.05 9.38 -11.38
N GLN A 130 -10.80 8.84 -10.19
CA GLN A 130 -10.31 9.64 -9.06
C GLN A 130 -8.80 9.94 -9.14
N TYR A 131 -8.04 9.21 -9.97
CA TYR A 131 -6.63 9.55 -10.19
C TYR A 131 -6.51 10.89 -10.89
N GLU A 132 -5.72 11.79 -10.31
CA GLU A 132 -5.39 13.09 -10.88
C GLU A 132 -4.53 12.92 -12.14
N ASP A 133 -4.58 13.91 -13.04
CA ASP A 133 -3.74 13.90 -14.24
C ASP A 133 -2.26 13.91 -13.82
N GLY A 134 -1.48 12.99 -14.38
CA GLY A 134 -0.06 12.83 -14.05
C GLY A 134 0.24 11.97 -12.81
N ASP A 135 -0.78 11.41 -12.14
CA ASP A 135 -0.56 10.50 -11.00
C ASP A 135 0.14 9.20 -11.45
N LEU A 136 1.42 9.07 -11.07
CA LEU A 136 2.27 7.94 -11.46
C LEU A 136 1.80 6.60 -10.87
N ARG A 137 0.95 6.61 -9.85
CA ARG A 137 0.45 5.39 -9.18
C ARG A 137 -0.61 4.68 -10.00
N LYS A 138 -1.34 5.39 -10.87
CA LYS A 138 -2.41 4.83 -11.68
C LYS A 138 -1.95 3.63 -12.47
N ASP A 139 -0.86 3.76 -13.23
CA ASP A 139 -0.33 2.71 -14.09
C ASP A 139 0.29 1.52 -13.33
N ILE A 140 0.62 1.73 -12.07
CA ILE A 140 1.09 0.66 -11.17
C ILE A 140 -0.09 -0.06 -10.51
N THR A 141 -1.20 0.65 -10.26
CA THR A 141 -2.33 0.12 -9.49
C THR A 141 -3.38 -0.56 -10.36
N VAL A 142 -3.62 -0.06 -11.59
CA VAL A 142 -4.75 -0.46 -12.43
C VAL A 142 -4.31 -0.84 -13.84
N LEU A 143 -4.86 -1.94 -14.34
CA LEU A 143 -4.86 -2.27 -15.78
C LEU A 143 -6.10 -1.67 -16.44
N TYR A 144 -5.90 -0.97 -17.55
CA TYR A 144 -6.96 -0.39 -18.38
C TYR A 144 -6.51 -0.37 -19.85
N GLN A 145 -7.46 -0.20 -20.78
CA GLN A 145 -7.12 -0.14 -22.22
C GLN A 145 -6.19 1.05 -22.49
N GLY A 146 -5.00 0.77 -23.02
CA GLY A 146 -3.96 1.76 -23.30
C GLY A 146 -2.97 2.03 -22.16
N CYS A 147 -3.08 1.35 -21.01
CA CYS A 147 -2.04 1.39 -19.98
C CYS A 147 -0.74 0.74 -20.48
N PRO A 148 0.41 1.00 -19.87
CA PRO A 148 1.66 0.33 -20.21
C PRO A 148 1.51 -1.20 -20.17
N ALA A 149 2.11 -1.90 -21.14
CA ALA A 149 2.08 -3.35 -21.19
C ALA A 149 2.59 -3.97 -19.89
N PHE A 150 2.03 -5.12 -19.51
CA PHE A 150 2.52 -5.94 -18.42
C PHE A 150 3.21 -7.17 -18.99
N ASP A 151 4.48 -7.33 -18.70
CA ASP A 151 5.29 -8.46 -19.20
C ASP A 151 5.23 -8.61 -20.72
N GLY A 152 5.24 -7.46 -21.43
CA GLY A 152 5.13 -7.40 -22.89
C GLY A 152 3.73 -7.59 -23.45
N MET A 153 2.71 -7.81 -22.62
CA MET A 153 1.33 -8.04 -23.03
C MET A 153 0.47 -6.79 -22.80
N GLU A 154 -0.21 -6.32 -23.84
CA GLU A 154 -1.18 -5.24 -23.76
C GLU A 154 -2.48 -5.69 -23.09
N TYR A 155 -3.05 -4.85 -22.25
CA TYR A 155 -4.34 -5.12 -21.62
C TYR A 155 -5.50 -4.94 -22.60
N ARG A 156 -6.49 -5.84 -22.50
CA ARG A 156 -7.72 -5.77 -23.28
C ARG A 156 -8.93 -5.56 -22.38
N ARG A 157 -9.71 -4.51 -22.65
CA ARG A 157 -10.93 -4.18 -21.90
C ARG A 157 -11.90 -5.36 -21.75
N SER A 158 -11.95 -6.26 -22.75
CA SER A 158 -12.84 -7.43 -22.74
C SER A 158 -12.52 -8.47 -21.67
N TRP A 159 -11.39 -8.37 -20.97
CA TRP A 159 -11.01 -9.28 -19.90
C TRP A 159 -11.66 -8.95 -18.55
N SER A 160 -12.44 -7.87 -18.49
CA SER A 160 -13.11 -7.43 -17.25
C SER A 160 -14.50 -6.86 -17.54
N ASN A 161 -15.46 -7.14 -16.66
CA ASN A 161 -16.81 -6.59 -16.74
C ASN A 161 -16.83 -5.08 -16.48
N THR A 162 -15.89 -4.54 -15.70
CA THR A 162 -15.74 -3.09 -15.46
C THR A 162 -14.85 -2.43 -16.51
N GLY A 163 -14.08 -3.19 -17.26
CA GLY A 163 -13.04 -2.72 -18.16
C GLY A 163 -11.70 -2.46 -17.48
N TYR A 164 -11.55 -2.84 -16.21
CA TYR A 164 -10.37 -2.64 -15.39
C TYR A 164 -10.02 -3.88 -14.59
N ASN A 165 -8.73 -4.09 -14.29
CA ASN A 165 -8.26 -5.08 -13.33
C ASN A 165 -7.22 -4.45 -12.40
N VAL A 166 -6.99 -5.05 -11.24
CA VAL A 166 -5.88 -4.68 -10.36
C VAL A 166 -4.57 -5.08 -11.01
N ARG A 167 -3.61 -4.15 -11.09
CA ARG A 167 -2.24 -4.39 -11.55
C ARG A 167 -1.26 -4.55 -10.40
N LYS A 168 -1.48 -3.83 -9.32
CA LYS A 168 -0.59 -3.66 -8.17
C LYS A 168 0.06 -4.95 -7.67
N PHE A 169 -0.66 -6.07 -7.67
CA PHE A 169 -0.20 -7.35 -7.14
C PHE A 169 0.15 -8.39 -8.20
N LEU A 170 0.19 -7.99 -9.47
CA LEU A 170 0.53 -8.92 -10.53
C LEU A 170 2.02 -9.26 -10.53
N VAL A 171 2.31 -10.52 -10.71
CA VAL A 171 3.67 -11.04 -10.79
C VAL A 171 3.86 -11.72 -12.14
N SER A 172 4.97 -11.40 -12.82
CA SER A 172 5.34 -11.98 -14.10
C SER A 172 5.44 -13.51 -14.03
N LYS A 173 5.05 -14.19 -15.11
CA LYS A 173 5.25 -15.63 -15.25
C LYS A 173 6.71 -16.07 -15.26
N THR A 174 7.64 -15.16 -15.49
CA THR A 174 9.08 -15.45 -15.35
C THR A 174 9.50 -15.62 -13.89
N VAL A 175 8.76 -14.99 -12.95
CA VAL A 175 8.99 -15.09 -11.50
C VAL A 175 8.04 -16.11 -10.87
N SER A 176 6.79 -16.15 -11.30
CA SER A 176 5.75 -17.06 -10.82
C SER A 176 5.10 -17.77 -12.00
N PRO A 177 5.72 -18.85 -12.52
CA PRO A 177 5.19 -19.57 -13.68
C PRO A 177 3.87 -20.29 -13.40
N GLU A 178 3.65 -20.69 -12.15
CA GLU A 178 2.44 -21.38 -11.70
C GLU A 178 1.68 -20.54 -10.67
N TYR A 179 0.40 -20.83 -10.50
CA TYR A 179 -0.49 -20.09 -9.58
C TYR A 179 -0.12 -20.21 -8.10
N ASN A 180 0.72 -21.16 -7.74
CA ASN A 180 1.14 -21.45 -6.37
C ASN A 180 2.65 -21.21 -6.13
N THR A 181 3.31 -20.39 -6.95
CA THR A 181 4.75 -20.12 -6.86
C THR A 181 5.09 -18.63 -6.65
N ASN A 182 4.11 -17.81 -6.35
CA ASN A 182 4.31 -16.37 -6.21
C ASN A 182 4.97 -15.99 -4.88
N PRO A 183 6.23 -15.48 -4.88
CA PRO A 183 6.96 -15.11 -3.68
C PRO A 183 6.66 -13.69 -3.20
N ASN A 184 5.73 -12.96 -3.83
CA ASN A 184 5.47 -11.56 -3.52
C ASN A 184 4.81 -11.42 -2.15
N ASN A 185 5.46 -10.75 -1.23
CA ASN A 185 4.92 -10.45 0.09
C ASN A 185 3.69 -9.54 0.01
N PHE A 186 2.87 -9.57 1.06
CA PHE A 186 1.80 -8.61 1.24
C PHE A 186 2.21 -7.57 2.29
N VAL A 187 2.34 -6.32 1.84
CA VAL A 187 2.69 -5.19 2.71
C VAL A 187 1.50 -4.83 3.58
N VAL A 188 1.66 -4.96 4.90
CA VAL A 188 0.62 -4.64 5.90
C VAL A 188 0.76 -3.19 6.36
N TYR A 189 2.00 -2.76 6.67
CA TYR A 189 2.33 -1.39 7.04
C TYR A 189 3.52 -0.87 6.26
N ARG A 190 3.41 0.33 5.72
CA ARG A 190 4.48 1.03 5.01
C ARG A 190 4.49 2.52 5.35
N TYR A 191 5.61 3.17 5.09
CA TYR A 191 5.86 4.52 5.58
C TYR A 191 4.89 5.59 5.03
N ALA A 192 4.37 5.43 3.80
CA ALA A 192 3.33 6.32 3.29
C ALA A 192 2.05 6.31 4.15
N ASP A 193 1.62 5.13 4.64
CA ASP A 193 0.48 5.04 5.55
C ASP A 193 0.75 5.77 6.88
N VAL A 194 1.98 5.70 7.40
CA VAL A 194 2.40 6.46 8.60
C VAL A 194 2.28 7.96 8.38
N LEU A 195 2.74 8.47 7.23
CA LEU A 195 2.62 9.89 6.87
C LEU A 195 1.16 10.33 6.76
N LEU A 196 0.33 9.50 6.14
CA LEU A 196 -1.10 9.80 5.96
C LEU A 196 -1.86 9.75 7.30
N LYS A 197 -1.51 8.84 8.23
CA LYS A 197 -2.03 8.83 9.61
C LYS A 197 -1.61 10.07 10.38
N LYS A 198 -0.36 10.52 10.23
CA LYS A 198 0.12 11.78 10.83
C LYS A 198 -0.67 12.97 10.29
N ALA A 199 -0.88 13.05 8.97
CA ALA A 199 -1.66 14.11 8.37
C ALA A 199 -3.11 14.15 8.90
N GLU A 200 -3.76 12.98 9.00
CA GLU A 200 -5.10 12.87 9.56
C GLU A 200 -5.15 13.35 11.01
N ALA A 201 -4.25 12.86 11.85
CA ALA A 201 -4.22 13.23 13.26
C ALA A 201 -3.98 14.74 13.48
N LEU A 202 -3.06 15.35 12.74
CA LEU A 202 -2.81 16.79 12.79
C LEU A 202 -4.03 17.60 12.34
N ASN A 203 -4.68 17.18 11.26
CA ASN A 203 -5.88 17.84 10.79
C ASN A 203 -7.02 17.77 11.82
N GLU A 204 -7.25 16.62 12.44
CA GLU A 204 -8.30 16.45 13.44
C GLU A 204 -8.01 17.19 14.76
N GLN A 205 -6.77 17.55 15.03
CA GLN A 205 -6.38 18.46 16.10
C GLN A 205 -6.61 19.93 15.76
N GLY A 206 -7.02 20.28 14.54
CA GLY A 206 -7.22 21.65 14.08
C GLY A 206 -5.96 22.32 13.52
N HIS A 207 -4.99 21.51 13.07
CA HIS A 207 -3.74 21.96 12.45
C HIS A 207 -3.64 21.54 10.97
N PRO A 208 -4.58 21.99 10.09
CA PRO A 208 -4.54 21.63 8.67
C PRO A 208 -3.28 22.13 7.96
N ASP A 209 -2.72 23.25 8.40
CA ASP A 209 -1.44 23.79 7.92
C ASP A 209 -0.27 22.82 8.15
N GLN A 210 -0.21 22.15 9.30
CA GLN A 210 0.81 21.16 9.64
C GLN A 210 0.53 19.79 8.96
N ALA A 211 -0.74 19.48 8.73
CA ALA A 211 -1.15 18.25 8.01
C ALA A 211 -0.68 18.25 6.55
N ALA A 212 -0.51 19.43 5.95
CA ALA A 212 -0.07 19.57 4.56
C ALA A 212 1.33 18.97 4.32
N GLU A 213 2.26 19.08 5.25
CA GLU A 213 3.63 18.57 5.10
C GLU A 213 3.67 17.04 4.85
N PRO A 214 3.21 16.17 5.75
CA PRO A 214 3.26 14.73 5.53
C PRO A 214 2.40 14.29 4.34
N LEU A 215 1.31 14.97 4.05
CA LEU A 215 0.48 14.70 2.88
C LEU A 215 1.22 15.00 1.57
N ASN A 216 1.91 16.14 1.51
CA ASN A 216 2.66 16.58 0.33
C ASN A 216 3.87 15.69 0.03
N ILE A 217 4.50 15.08 1.03
CA ILE A 217 5.56 14.09 0.81
C ILE A 217 5.02 12.92 -0.02
N VAL A 218 3.81 12.41 0.30
CA VAL A 218 3.17 11.32 -0.45
C VAL A 218 2.80 11.78 -1.87
N ARG A 219 2.18 12.96 -2.00
CA ARG A 219 1.80 13.55 -3.30
C ARG A 219 3.00 13.76 -4.22
N LYS A 220 4.09 14.29 -3.68
CA LYS A 220 5.33 14.53 -4.43
C LYS A 220 5.90 13.22 -5.01
N ARG A 221 5.92 12.15 -4.24
CA ARG A 221 6.33 10.83 -4.74
C ARG A 221 5.39 10.33 -5.85
N ALA A 222 4.10 10.63 -5.76
CA ALA A 222 3.10 10.31 -6.78
C ALA A 222 3.21 11.19 -8.06
N GLY A 223 4.11 12.17 -8.10
CA GLY A 223 4.26 13.11 -9.22
C GLY A 223 3.24 14.24 -9.22
N LEU A 224 2.52 14.45 -8.11
CA LEU A 224 1.45 15.42 -7.98
C LEU A 224 1.93 16.74 -7.38
N THR A 225 1.21 17.82 -7.71
CA THR A 225 1.43 19.15 -7.14
C THR A 225 1.13 19.16 -5.65
N GLU A 226 1.95 19.88 -4.88
CA GLU A 226 1.75 20.09 -3.46
C GLU A 226 0.45 20.89 -3.19
N LEU A 227 -0.24 20.53 -2.12
CA LEU A 227 -1.41 21.24 -1.62
C LEU A 227 -0.96 22.46 -0.77
N PRO A 228 -1.69 23.58 -0.83
CA PRO A 228 -1.37 24.74 -0.01
C PRO A 228 -1.66 24.50 1.47
N THR A 229 -0.91 25.17 2.34
CA THR A 229 -1.12 25.15 3.80
C THR A 229 -2.31 25.97 4.27
N THR A 230 -3.00 26.64 3.34
CA THR A 230 -4.14 27.56 3.62
C THR A 230 -5.50 26.87 3.56
N LEU A 231 -5.54 25.55 3.33
CA LEU A 231 -6.79 24.79 3.32
C LEU A 231 -7.46 24.82 4.71
N THR A 232 -8.78 24.90 4.71
CA THR A 232 -9.55 24.69 5.93
C THR A 232 -9.43 23.24 6.42
N GLN A 233 -9.76 22.98 7.67
CA GLN A 233 -9.76 21.62 8.24
C GLN A 233 -10.64 20.66 7.42
N THR A 234 -11.78 21.12 6.94
CA THR A 234 -12.71 20.30 6.13
C THR A 234 -12.11 19.98 4.77
N GLU A 235 -11.59 20.98 4.06
CA GLU A 235 -10.93 20.76 2.76
C GLU A 235 -9.71 19.83 2.89
N MET A 236 -8.89 20.02 3.93
CA MET A 236 -7.73 19.16 4.19
C MET A 236 -8.17 17.73 4.47
N ARG A 237 -9.24 17.50 5.25
CA ARG A 237 -9.80 16.18 5.51
C ARG A 237 -10.20 15.47 4.21
N GLU A 238 -10.89 16.16 3.30
CA GLU A 238 -11.25 15.60 2.00
C GLU A 238 -10.02 15.20 1.18
N LYS A 239 -8.96 16.02 1.21
CA LYS A 239 -7.69 15.71 0.54
C LYS A 239 -6.98 14.50 1.14
N ILE A 240 -6.95 14.39 2.47
CA ILE A 240 -6.37 13.24 3.15
C ILE A 240 -7.14 11.95 2.83
N ILE A 241 -8.46 11.97 2.88
CA ILE A 241 -9.32 10.82 2.53
C ILE A 241 -9.09 10.39 1.08
N HIS A 242 -9.00 11.35 0.17
CA HIS A 242 -8.70 11.09 -1.24
C HIS A 242 -7.31 10.48 -1.41
N GLU A 243 -6.28 11.09 -0.82
CA GLU A 243 -4.90 10.61 -0.94
C GLU A 243 -4.72 9.20 -0.36
N ARG A 244 -5.32 8.90 0.81
CA ARG A 244 -5.33 7.56 1.38
C ARG A 244 -5.98 6.54 0.44
N ARG A 245 -7.11 6.92 -0.20
CA ARG A 245 -7.80 6.05 -1.15
C ARG A 245 -6.94 5.72 -2.37
N MET A 246 -6.21 6.69 -2.92
CA MET A 246 -5.35 6.46 -4.09
C MET A 246 -4.06 5.74 -3.73
N GLU A 247 -3.43 6.13 -2.64
CA GLU A 247 -2.16 5.60 -2.18
C GLU A 247 -2.28 4.13 -1.74
N LEU A 248 -3.26 3.84 -0.88
CA LEU A 248 -3.44 2.53 -0.24
C LEU A 248 -4.49 1.65 -0.93
N ALA A 249 -4.81 1.96 -2.20
CA ALA A 249 -5.79 1.22 -2.98
C ALA A 249 -5.47 -0.28 -2.99
N PHE A 250 -6.47 -1.11 -2.68
CA PHE A 250 -6.41 -2.59 -2.63
C PHE A 250 -5.54 -3.20 -1.53
N GLU A 251 -4.93 -2.38 -0.64
CA GLU A 251 -4.08 -2.85 0.47
C GLU A 251 -4.86 -3.18 1.77
N GLY A 252 -6.20 -3.16 1.72
CA GLY A 252 -7.05 -3.55 2.86
C GLY A 252 -7.42 -2.43 3.83
N HIS A 253 -6.94 -1.18 3.62
CA HIS A 253 -7.16 -0.06 4.55
C HIS A 253 -8.52 0.61 4.42
N ARG A 254 -9.11 0.69 3.21
CA ARG A 254 -10.26 1.54 2.90
C ARG A 254 -11.49 1.28 3.78
N TRP A 255 -11.79 0.02 4.10
CA TRP A 255 -12.93 -0.32 4.95
C TRP A 255 -12.80 0.33 6.33
N PHE A 256 -11.63 0.21 6.95
CA PHE A 256 -11.35 0.79 8.26
C PHE A 256 -11.34 2.32 8.22
N ASP A 257 -10.83 2.94 7.16
CA ASP A 257 -10.89 4.39 6.95
C ASP A 257 -12.33 4.91 6.86
N MET A 258 -13.27 4.12 6.32
CA MET A 258 -14.68 4.53 6.17
C MET A 258 -15.50 4.39 7.45
N ILE A 259 -15.16 3.44 8.33
CA ILE A 259 -15.89 3.22 9.58
C ILE A 259 -15.32 4.02 10.76
N ARG A 260 -14.15 4.57 10.63
CA ARG A 260 -13.52 5.52 11.55
C ARG A 260 -14.08 6.93 11.32
#